data_14218e30d2d1a692bf7f43c18db6dc23
#
_entry.id   14218e30d2d1a692bf7f43c18db6dc23
#
_cell.length_a   1.000
_cell.length_b   1.000
_cell.length_c   1.000
_cell.angle_alpha   90.00
_cell.angle_beta   90.00
_cell.angle_gamma   90.00
#
_symmetry.space_group_name_H-M   'P 1'
#
loop_
_entity.id
_entity.type
_entity.pdbx_description
1 polymer ?
#
loop_
_entity_poly.entity_id
_entity_poly.type
_entity_poly.pdbx_seq_one_letter_code
_entity_poly.pdbx_strand_id
1 'polypeptide(L)'
;MKICNLGNRAVNNWLIPGNDGYILIDTGYENGFRRFQRKLKKAGIQPEEIRTIFLTHAHDDHAGFLNDVLSVTPAKVILHPKAAERLKTGQNSFEGSCSGRLALLFCRMLALLGKGEHRYPPIREEYLDRLITTESEAFRAMHLPFQIMETPGHTADHLSLLKDGILFCGDAAMNGFPSRKRVIIWIEDPVQYRQSWEKILKAGPEKIFPSHGRPFPAADLKKYLPALDHIRLYALK
;
A
#
# COMPACT_ATOMS: atom_id res chain seq x y z
N MET A 1 -8.30 -1.37 -18.84
CA MET A 1 -8.77 -0.67 -17.62
C MET A 1 -8.15 0.74 -17.54
N LYS A 2 -8.93 1.79 -17.24
CA LYS A 2 -8.41 3.15 -17.02
C LYS A 2 -7.86 3.23 -15.59
N ILE A 3 -6.57 3.54 -15.44
CA ILE A 3 -5.89 3.68 -14.14
C ILE A 3 -5.46 5.13 -13.98
N CYS A 4 -5.82 5.76 -12.86
CA CYS A 4 -5.40 7.11 -12.53
C CYS A 4 -4.46 7.09 -11.31
N ASN A 5 -3.40 7.90 -11.34
CA ASN A 5 -2.55 8.12 -10.18
C ASN A 5 -2.90 9.44 -9.50
N LEU A 6 -3.53 9.38 -8.35
CA LEU A 6 -3.91 10.54 -7.54
C LEU A 6 -2.85 10.94 -6.51
N GLY A 7 -1.79 10.14 -6.36
CA GLY A 7 -0.69 10.35 -5.42
C GLY A 7 0.29 11.47 -5.83
N ASN A 8 1.51 11.38 -5.36
CA ASN A 8 2.57 12.37 -5.60
C ASN A 8 3.84 11.71 -6.20
N ARG A 9 4.99 12.36 -6.09
CA ARG A 9 6.27 11.81 -6.58
C ARG A 9 6.83 10.70 -5.68
N ALA A 10 6.45 10.68 -4.41
CA ALA A 10 6.93 9.71 -3.43
C ALA A 10 6.00 8.50 -3.33
N VAL A 11 4.66 8.72 -3.29
CA VAL A 11 3.66 7.68 -3.09
C VAL A 11 2.58 7.77 -4.16
N ASN A 12 2.25 6.65 -4.76
CA ASN A 12 1.16 6.48 -5.70
C ASN A 12 -0.13 6.14 -4.95
N ASN A 13 -1.23 6.79 -5.31
CA ASN A 13 -2.58 6.41 -4.91
C ASN A 13 -3.32 6.04 -6.19
N TRP A 14 -3.53 4.75 -6.40
CA TRP A 14 -4.12 4.28 -7.63
C TRP A 14 -5.64 4.30 -7.55
N LEU A 15 -6.30 4.87 -8.54
CA LEU A 15 -7.75 4.84 -8.70
C LEU A 15 -8.09 4.02 -9.93
N ILE A 16 -8.94 2.99 -9.74
CA ILE A 16 -9.35 2.05 -10.79
C ILE A 16 -10.87 1.88 -10.80
N PRO A 17 -11.48 1.51 -11.94
CA PRO A 17 -12.90 1.19 -11.99
C PRO A 17 -13.24 -0.05 -11.15
N GLY A 18 -14.32 0.04 -10.39
CA GLY A 18 -15.00 -1.05 -9.71
C GLY A 18 -16.33 -1.38 -10.39
N ASN A 19 -17.19 -2.18 -9.74
CA ASN A 19 -18.53 -2.51 -10.24
C ASN A 19 -19.49 -1.32 -10.13
N ASP A 20 -19.46 -0.62 -8.98
CA ASP A 20 -20.43 0.43 -8.63
C ASP A 20 -19.78 1.82 -8.49
N GLY A 21 -18.65 2.04 -9.14
CA GLY A 21 -17.86 3.26 -9.04
C GLY A 21 -16.37 2.98 -9.07
N TYR A 22 -15.61 3.68 -8.25
CA TYR A 22 -14.16 3.56 -8.23
C TYR A 22 -13.65 2.87 -6.96
N ILE A 23 -12.50 2.21 -7.11
CA ILE A 23 -11.70 1.66 -6.03
C ILE A 23 -10.44 2.52 -5.91
N LEU A 24 -10.23 3.11 -4.74
CA LEU A 24 -9.00 3.81 -4.39
C LEU A 24 -8.07 2.83 -3.67
N ILE A 25 -6.83 2.73 -4.15
CA ILE A 25 -5.79 1.91 -3.52
C ILE A 25 -4.85 2.84 -2.79
N ASP A 26 -4.84 2.73 -1.48
CA ASP A 26 -4.15 3.58 -0.50
C ASP A 26 -4.52 5.08 -0.57
N THR A 27 -4.22 5.80 0.50
CA THR A 27 -4.42 7.24 0.56
C THR A 27 -3.09 7.98 0.43
N GLY A 28 -2.24 8.05 1.39
CA GLY A 28 -0.96 8.77 1.33
C GLY A 28 -0.67 9.46 2.66
N TYR A 29 0.39 10.27 2.73
CA TYR A 29 0.70 11.05 3.92
C TYR A 29 -0.41 12.04 4.30
N GLU A 30 -0.59 12.30 5.60
CA GLU A 30 -1.62 13.17 6.19
C GLU A 30 -1.84 14.50 5.43
N ASN A 31 -0.79 15.14 4.96
CA ASN A 31 -0.88 16.41 4.25
C ASN A 31 -1.20 16.28 2.74
N GLY A 32 -1.50 15.06 2.26
CA GLY A 32 -1.72 14.73 0.84
C GLY A 32 -3.10 15.08 0.31
N PHE A 33 -4.12 15.22 1.17
CA PHE A 33 -5.52 15.27 0.79
C PHE A 33 -5.88 16.41 -0.20
N ARG A 34 -5.38 17.62 0.01
CA ARG A 34 -5.63 18.74 -0.94
C ARG A 34 -5.11 18.47 -2.35
N ARG A 35 -4.00 17.73 -2.48
CA ARG A 35 -3.47 17.33 -3.78
C ARG A 35 -4.34 16.24 -4.41
N PHE A 36 -4.74 15.26 -3.61
CA PHE A 36 -5.67 14.21 -4.01
C PHE A 36 -6.95 14.80 -4.59
N GLN A 37 -7.64 15.72 -3.88
CA GLN A 37 -8.85 16.38 -4.35
C GLN A 37 -8.65 17.12 -5.69
N ARG A 38 -7.54 17.87 -5.84
CA ARG A 38 -7.24 18.55 -7.11
C ARG A 38 -7.08 17.59 -8.29
N LYS A 39 -6.43 16.45 -8.06
CA LYS A 39 -6.24 15.42 -9.09
C LYS A 39 -7.53 14.69 -9.41
N LEU A 40 -8.35 14.40 -8.42
CA LEU A 40 -9.67 13.80 -8.60
C LEU A 40 -10.55 14.71 -9.47
N LYS A 41 -10.63 16.00 -9.12
CA LYS A 41 -11.34 17.01 -9.92
C LYS A 41 -10.83 17.08 -11.35
N LYS A 42 -9.49 17.07 -11.54
CA LYS A 42 -8.88 17.08 -12.89
C LYS A 42 -9.22 15.82 -13.69
N ALA A 43 -9.43 14.69 -13.04
CA ALA A 43 -9.86 13.43 -13.67
C ALA A 43 -11.36 13.44 -14.03
N GLY A 44 -12.14 14.44 -13.59
CA GLY A 44 -13.57 14.54 -13.79
C GLY A 44 -14.37 13.58 -12.91
N ILE A 45 -13.81 13.13 -11.78
CA ILE A 45 -14.41 12.14 -10.90
C ILE A 45 -14.87 12.85 -9.62
N GLN A 46 -16.10 12.56 -9.21
CA GLN A 46 -16.64 13.09 -7.94
C GLN A 46 -16.23 12.18 -6.78
N PRO A 47 -15.99 12.72 -5.57
CA PRO A 47 -15.64 11.92 -4.40
C PRO A 47 -16.63 10.79 -4.12
N GLU A 48 -17.92 11.05 -4.31
CA GLU A 48 -19.01 10.11 -4.07
C GLU A 48 -18.97 8.87 -4.98
N GLU A 49 -18.24 8.93 -6.09
CA GLU A 49 -18.03 7.81 -7.01
C GLU A 49 -17.00 6.81 -6.47
N ILE A 50 -16.21 7.18 -5.43
CA ILE A 50 -15.30 6.26 -4.75
C ILE A 50 -16.11 5.43 -3.75
N ARG A 51 -16.31 4.15 -4.06
CA ARG A 51 -17.12 3.21 -3.28
C ARG A 51 -16.29 2.29 -2.40
N THR A 52 -15.05 2.08 -2.77
CA THR A 52 -14.15 1.19 -2.04
C THR A 52 -12.79 1.85 -1.90
N ILE A 53 -12.22 1.78 -0.71
CA ILE A 53 -10.80 2.02 -0.44
C ILE A 53 -10.19 0.66 -0.14
N PHE A 54 -9.18 0.26 -0.90
CA PHE A 54 -8.36 -0.90 -0.60
C PHE A 54 -7.09 -0.41 0.07
N LEU A 55 -6.93 -0.71 1.35
CA LEU A 55 -5.74 -0.35 2.11
C LEU A 55 -4.75 -1.51 2.07
N THR A 56 -3.60 -1.32 1.45
CA THR A 56 -2.58 -2.37 1.33
C THR A 56 -1.99 -2.72 2.69
N HIS A 57 -1.71 -1.72 3.51
CA HIS A 57 -1.24 -1.86 4.90
C HIS A 57 -1.35 -0.51 5.64
N ALA A 58 -1.18 -0.52 6.96
CA ALA A 58 -1.42 0.65 7.80
C ALA A 58 -0.14 1.41 8.14
N HIS A 59 0.55 1.98 7.12
CA HIS A 59 1.63 2.94 7.28
C HIS A 59 1.17 4.39 7.03
N ASP A 60 1.92 5.35 7.55
CA ASP A 60 1.64 6.80 7.50
C ASP A 60 1.52 7.34 6.06
N ASP A 61 2.24 6.76 5.12
CA ASP A 61 2.18 7.13 3.70
C ASP A 61 1.15 6.35 2.88
N HIS A 62 0.40 5.45 3.52
CA HIS A 62 -0.71 4.70 2.92
C HIS A 62 -2.06 5.03 3.55
N ALA A 63 -2.10 5.32 4.86
CA ALA A 63 -3.32 5.59 5.62
C ALA A 63 -3.44 7.04 6.11
N GLY A 64 -2.45 7.91 5.88
CA GLY A 64 -2.30 9.21 6.53
C GLY A 64 -3.47 10.18 6.35
N PHE A 65 -4.17 10.20 5.19
CA PHE A 65 -5.38 10.99 5.03
C PHE A 65 -6.65 10.15 4.82
N LEU A 66 -6.69 8.93 5.38
CA LEU A 66 -7.85 8.04 5.28
C LEU A 66 -9.14 8.70 5.81
N ASN A 67 -9.06 9.32 6.99
CA ASN A 67 -10.20 10.04 7.58
C ASN A 67 -10.75 11.13 6.65
N ASP A 68 -9.87 11.86 5.97
CA ASP A 68 -10.27 12.94 5.05
C ASP A 68 -11.02 12.38 3.83
N VAL A 69 -10.57 11.25 3.28
CA VAL A 69 -11.27 10.58 2.18
C VAL A 69 -12.62 10.07 2.64
N LEU A 70 -12.70 9.44 3.81
CA LEU A 70 -13.95 8.94 4.38
C LEU A 70 -14.96 10.05 4.68
N SER A 71 -14.49 11.26 4.99
CA SER A 71 -15.39 12.41 5.23
C SER A 71 -16.11 12.93 3.99
N VAL A 72 -15.59 12.62 2.79
CA VAL A 72 -16.14 13.10 1.51
C VAL A 72 -16.62 11.98 0.59
N THR A 73 -16.51 10.73 1.01
CA THR A 73 -16.91 9.57 0.22
C THR A 73 -17.83 8.63 1.02
N PRO A 74 -18.70 7.85 0.37
CA PRO A 74 -19.44 6.76 1.02
C PRO A 74 -18.61 5.46 1.11
N ALA A 75 -17.33 5.50 0.81
CA ALA A 75 -16.49 4.32 0.63
C ALA A 75 -16.42 3.45 1.88
N LYS A 76 -16.40 2.13 1.67
CA LYS A 76 -15.96 1.13 2.64
C LYS A 76 -14.48 0.85 2.47
N VAL A 77 -13.79 0.51 3.56
CA VAL A 77 -12.34 0.24 3.56
C VAL A 77 -12.13 -1.26 3.68
N ILE A 78 -11.51 -1.86 2.68
CA ILE A 78 -11.08 -3.27 2.72
C ILE A 78 -9.63 -3.28 3.19
N LEU A 79 -9.34 -4.04 4.25
CA LEU A 79 -8.02 -4.10 4.88
C LEU A 79 -7.79 -5.43 5.60
N HIS A 80 -6.52 -5.70 5.94
CA HIS A 80 -6.16 -6.84 6.79
C HIS A 80 -6.60 -6.57 8.26
N PRO A 81 -7.01 -7.61 9.05
CA PRO A 81 -7.38 -7.43 10.46
C PRO A 81 -6.34 -6.69 11.31
N LYS A 82 -5.06 -7.03 11.15
CA LYS A 82 -3.95 -6.35 11.84
C LYS A 82 -3.82 -4.86 11.47
N ALA A 83 -4.18 -4.48 10.24
CA ALA A 83 -4.21 -3.08 9.83
C ALA A 83 -5.31 -2.31 10.57
N ALA A 84 -6.47 -2.93 10.82
CA ALA A 84 -7.55 -2.30 11.58
C ALA A 84 -7.10 -1.92 13.00
N GLU A 85 -6.32 -2.78 13.67
CA GLU A 85 -5.77 -2.45 14.99
C GLU A 85 -4.72 -1.32 14.93
N ARG A 86 -3.86 -1.32 13.91
CA ARG A 86 -2.89 -0.23 13.72
C ARG A 86 -3.55 1.11 13.43
N LEU A 87 -4.64 1.13 12.67
CA LEU A 87 -5.41 2.36 12.40
C LEU A 87 -5.97 3.00 13.67
N LYS A 88 -6.29 2.22 14.72
CA LYS A 88 -6.76 2.74 16.00
C LYS A 88 -5.69 3.51 16.76
N THR A 89 -4.42 3.16 16.56
CA THR A 89 -3.28 3.81 17.23
C THR A 89 -2.65 4.92 16.39
N GLY A 90 -2.81 4.90 15.07
CA GLY A 90 -2.21 5.86 14.15
C GLY A 90 -0.67 5.81 14.13
N GLN A 91 -0.10 4.61 14.23
CA GLN A 91 1.34 4.42 14.35
C GLN A 91 1.81 3.26 13.46
N ASN A 92 2.92 3.49 12.72
CA ASN A 92 3.59 2.42 11.99
C ASN A 92 4.20 1.39 12.94
N SER A 93 4.36 0.17 12.46
CA SER A 93 5.21 -0.82 13.11
C SER A 93 6.69 -0.47 12.91
N PHE A 94 7.49 -0.68 13.95
CA PHE A 94 8.95 -0.55 13.92
C PHE A 94 9.68 -1.89 14.09
N GLU A 95 8.98 -3.01 13.89
CA GLU A 95 9.53 -4.35 14.07
C GLU A 95 10.54 -4.74 12.98
N GLY A 96 10.61 -3.98 11.88
CA GLY A 96 11.46 -4.26 10.74
C GLY A 96 12.86 -3.64 10.81
N SER A 97 13.53 -3.75 9.67
CA SER A 97 14.87 -3.18 9.45
C SER A 97 15.06 -2.77 7.99
N CYS A 98 16.07 -1.96 7.72
CA CYS A 98 16.39 -1.50 6.36
C CYS A 98 16.95 -2.66 5.52
N SER A 99 16.46 -2.82 4.29
CA SER A 99 16.80 -3.91 3.37
C SER A 99 18.20 -3.82 2.73
N GLY A 100 19.01 -2.87 3.15
CA GLY A 100 20.37 -2.68 2.65
C GLY A 100 21.01 -1.39 3.15
N ARG A 101 22.33 -1.23 2.93
CA ARG A 101 23.09 -0.04 3.38
C ARG A 101 22.57 1.27 2.78
N LEU A 102 22.15 1.25 1.50
CA LEU A 102 21.59 2.45 0.86
C LEU A 102 20.23 2.80 1.43
N ALA A 103 19.40 1.81 1.73
CA ALA A 103 18.12 2.00 2.41
C ALA A 103 18.34 2.56 3.83
N LEU A 104 19.31 2.03 4.58
CA LEU A 104 19.69 2.54 5.89
C LEU A 104 20.11 4.02 5.85
N LEU A 105 21.00 4.38 4.91
CA LEU A 105 21.43 5.77 4.73
C LEU A 105 20.24 6.69 4.43
N PHE A 106 19.35 6.24 3.57
CA PHE A 106 18.13 6.99 3.21
C PHE A 106 17.19 7.16 4.41
N CYS A 107 16.92 6.09 5.18
CA CYS A 107 16.07 6.16 6.36
C CYS A 107 16.68 7.06 7.45
N ARG A 108 18.00 6.98 7.66
CA ARG A 108 18.71 7.90 8.60
C ARG A 108 18.60 9.36 8.17
N MET A 109 18.73 9.64 6.87
CA MET A 109 18.53 10.99 6.34
C MET A 109 17.09 11.47 6.57
N LEU A 110 16.08 10.64 6.37
CA LEU A 110 14.68 10.99 6.65
C LEU A 110 14.47 11.26 8.15
N ALA A 111 15.06 10.45 9.02
CA ALA A 111 14.98 10.65 10.48
C ALA A 111 15.61 11.98 10.91
N LEU A 112 16.78 12.34 10.35
CA LEU A 112 17.43 13.64 10.60
C LEU A 112 16.59 14.84 10.11
N LEU A 113 15.75 14.63 9.09
CA LEU A 113 14.80 15.64 8.59
C LEU A 113 13.47 15.66 9.37
N GLY A 114 13.39 15.00 10.52
CA GLY A 114 12.19 14.94 11.37
C GLY A 114 11.07 14.05 10.82
N LYS A 115 11.38 13.16 9.89
CA LYS A 115 10.41 12.21 9.27
C LYS A 115 10.55 10.79 9.80
N GLY A 116 11.03 10.61 11.01
CA GLY A 116 11.29 9.29 11.60
C GLY A 116 10.20 8.80 12.58
N GLU A 117 9.20 9.60 12.89
CA GLU A 117 8.15 9.22 13.85
C GLU A 117 7.05 8.34 13.25
N HIS A 118 6.78 8.47 11.96
CA HIS A 118 5.81 7.66 11.21
C HIS A 118 4.45 7.55 11.89
N ARG A 119 3.94 8.68 12.40
CA ARG A 119 2.60 8.80 12.98
C ARG A 119 1.62 9.36 11.96
N TYR A 120 0.35 9.00 12.11
CA TYR A 120 -0.74 9.51 11.30
C TYR A 120 -2.02 9.58 12.16
N PRO A 121 -3.07 10.34 11.73
CA PRO A 121 -4.30 10.44 12.49
C PRO A 121 -4.95 9.07 12.69
N PRO A 122 -5.21 8.63 13.93
CA PRO A 122 -5.98 7.43 14.20
C PRO A 122 -7.34 7.49 13.49
N ILE A 123 -7.86 6.32 13.11
CA ILE A 123 -9.19 6.24 12.51
C ILE A 123 -10.23 6.81 13.49
N ARG A 124 -11.12 7.67 13.00
CA ARG A 124 -12.21 8.22 13.82
C ARG A 124 -13.27 7.17 14.11
N GLU A 125 -13.83 7.21 15.31
CA GLU A 125 -14.85 6.25 15.76
C GLU A 125 -16.03 6.16 14.80
N GLU A 126 -16.45 7.30 14.24
CA GLU A 126 -17.56 7.40 13.28
C GLU A 126 -17.34 6.62 11.95
N TYR A 127 -16.12 6.13 11.69
CA TYR A 127 -15.79 5.37 10.48
C TYR A 127 -15.45 3.90 10.74
N LEU A 128 -15.50 3.44 12.00
CA LEU A 128 -15.17 2.06 12.35
C LEU A 128 -16.09 1.03 11.67
N ASP A 129 -17.35 1.36 11.50
CA ASP A 129 -18.36 0.53 10.81
C ASP A 129 -18.11 0.40 9.30
N ARG A 130 -17.27 1.26 8.74
CA ARG A 130 -16.86 1.20 7.34
C ARG A 130 -15.64 0.29 7.09
N LEU A 131 -14.98 -0.16 8.15
CA LEU A 131 -13.82 -1.06 8.04
C LEU A 131 -14.30 -2.49 7.82
N ILE A 132 -13.92 -3.09 6.70
CA ILE A 132 -14.24 -4.46 6.34
C ILE A 132 -12.93 -5.25 6.27
N THR A 133 -12.66 -6.04 7.31
CA THR A 133 -11.47 -6.88 7.33
C THR A 133 -11.64 -8.10 6.42
N THR A 134 -10.54 -8.58 5.84
CA THR A 134 -10.52 -9.73 4.91
C THR A 134 -11.01 -11.04 5.55
N GLU A 135 -11.13 -11.11 6.87
CA GLU A 135 -11.65 -12.27 7.61
C GLU A 135 -13.13 -12.15 7.99
N SER A 136 -13.74 -10.97 7.82
CA SER A 136 -15.12 -10.70 8.25
C SER A 136 -16.16 -11.39 7.36
N GLU A 137 -17.34 -11.64 7.91
CA GLU A 137 -18.50 -12.13 7.15
C GLU A 137 -18.92 -11.14 6.06
N ALA A 138 -18.87 -9.84 6.38
CA ALA A 138 -19.16 -8.79 5.43
C ALA A 138 -18.24 -8.87 4.20
N PHE A 139 -16.96 -9.18 4.39
CA PHE A 139 -16.03 -9.38 3.28
C PHE A 139 -16.37 -10.61 2.43
N ARG A 140 -16.70 -11.74 3.06
CA ARG A 140 -17.08 -12.98 2.35
C ARG A 140 -18.34 -12.83 1.50
N ALA A 141 -19.24 -11.93 1.91
CA ALA A 141 -20.45 -11.60 1.16
C ALA A 141 -20.21 -10.63 -0.01
N MET A 142 -19.02 -10.05 -0.15
CA MET A 142 -18.71 -9.11 -1.22
C MET A 142 -18.36 -9.84 -2.53
N HIS A 143 -19.03 -9.45 -3.61
CA HIS A 143 -18.66 -9.88 -4.97
C HIS A 143 -17.64 -8.90 -5.57
N LEU A 144 -16.36 -9.10 -5.22
CA LEU A 144 -15.29 -8.20 -5.65
C LEU A 144 -14.88 -8.47 -7.11
N PRO A 145 -14.68 -7.43 -7.93
CA PRO A 145 -14.20 -7.57 -9.30
C PRO A 145 -12.68 -7.76 -9.38
N PHE A 146 -12.03 -8.19 -8.29
CA PHE A 146 -10.59 -8.36 -8.15
C PHE A 146 -10.27 -9.43 -7.11
N GLN A 147 -9.05 -9.93 -7.15
CA GLN A 147 -8.53 -10.89 -6.18
C GLN A 147 -7.64 -10.16 -5.17
N ILE A 148 -7.79 -10.50 -3.89
CA ILE A 148 -6.91 -10.04 -2.81
C ILE A 148 -5.91 -11.15 -2.48
N MET A 149 -4.67 -10.75 -2.23
CA MET A 149 -3.59 -11.63 -1.82
C MET A 149 -2.93 -11.07 -0.57
N GLU A 150 -2.82 -11.88 0.47
CA GLU A 150 -1.91 -11.56 1.57
C GLU A 150 -0.48 -11.68 1.07
N THR A 151 0.29 -10.62 1.22
CA THR A 151 1.69 -10.49 0.79
C THR A 151 2.53 -9.92 1.92
N PRO A 152 2.59 -10.61 3.08
CA PRO A 152 3.34 -10.13 4.25
C PRO A 152 4.84 -10.12 3.99
N GLY A 153 5.56 -9.42 4.89
CA GLY A 153 7.02 -9.35 4.88
C GLY A 153 7.54 -7.92 4.93
N HIS A 154 6.99 -6.98 4.14
CA HIS A 154 7.19 -5.55 4.40
C HIS A 154 6.56 -5.19 5.75
N THR A 155 5.29 -5.54 5.92
CA THR A 155 4.59 -5.57 7.20
C THR A 155 3.77 -6.86 7.31
N ALA A 156 3.36 -7.22 8.54
CA ALA A 156 2.56 -8.41 8.81
C ALA A 156 1.08 -8.27 8.39
N ASP A 157 0.61 -7.06 8.08
CA ASP A 157 -0.76 -6.73 7.63
C ASP A 157 -0.87 -6.46 6.14
N HIS A 158 0.19 -6.78 5.36
CA HIS A 158 0.28 -6.35 3.97
C HIS A 158 -0.60 -7.18 3.02
N LEU A 159 -1.38 -6.48 2.19
CA LEU A 159 -2.23 -7.01 1.14
C LEU A 159 -1.83 -6.46 -0.24
N SER A 160 -2.07 -7.25 -1.28
CA SER A 160 -1.99 -6.83 -2.68
C SER A 160 -3.31 -7.11 -3.40
N LEU A 161 -3.64 -6.31 -4.42
CA LEU A 161 -4.85 -6.43 -5.22
C LEU A 161 -4.48 -6.81 -6.66
N LEU A 162 -5.03 -7.92 -7.16
CA LEU A 162 -4.87 -8.38 -8.54
C LEU A 162 -6.18 -8.19 -9.33
N LYS A 163 -6.11 -7.45 -10.44
CA LYS A 163 -7.24 -7.22 -11.35
C LYS A 163 -6.74 -7.15 -12.80
N ASP A 164 -7.38 -7.92 -13.68
CA ASP A 164 -7.14 -7.89 -15.14
C ASP A 164 -5.62 -8.01 -15.50
N GLY A 165 -4.90 -8.95 -14.85
CA GLY A 165 -3.46 -9.16 -15.06
C GLY A 165 -2.55 -8.09 -14.44
N ILE A 166 -3.11 -7.10 -13.75
CA ILE A 166 -2.38 -6.02 -13.09
C ILE A 166 -2.40 -6.21 -11.57
N LEU A 167 -1.23 -6.27 -10.96
CA LEU A 167 -1.07 -6.32 -9.51
C LEU A 167 -0.76 -4.94 -8.95
N PHE A 168 -1.62 -4.44 -8.08
CA PHE A 168 -1.33 -3.31 -7.20
C PHE A 168 -0.70 -3.87 -5.93
N CYS A 169 0.61 -3.81 -5.86
CA CYS A 169 1.37 -4.58 -4.89
C CYS A 169 1.69 -3.82 -3.60
N GLY A 170 1.16 -2.60 -3.41
CA GLY A 170 1.57 -1.81 -2.24
C GLY A 170 3.10 -1.72 -2.16
N ASP A 171 3.63 -2.10 -1.02
CA ASP A 171 5.05 -2.15 -0.68
C ASP A 171 5.66 -3.57 -0.69
N ALA A 172 4.93 -4.56 -1.24
CA ALA A 172 5.55 -5.84 -1.54
C ALA A 172 6.68 -5.72 -2.57
N ALA A 173 6.72 -4.64 -3.36
CA ALA A 173 7.84 -4.29 -4.23
C ALA A 173 7.82 -2.78 -4.53
N MET A 174 8.95 -2.18 -4.88
CA MET A 174 9.02 -0.78 -5.30
C MET A 174 9.93 -0.56 -6.51
N ASN A 175 9.68 0.54 -7.26
CA ASN A 175 10.47 0.93 -8.42
C ASN A 175 10.86 2.41 -8.37
N GLY A 176 11.43 2.83 -7.26
CA GLY A 176 11.90 4.19 -7.03
C GLY A 176 13.17 4.20 -6.19
N PHE A 177 13.88 5.34 -6.18
CA PHE A 177 15.04 5.53 -5.31
C PHE A 177 14.60 5.46 -3.82
N PRO A 178 15.38 4.82 -2.93
CA PRO A 178 16.69 4.20 -3.15
C PRO A 178 16.65 2.69 -3.46
N SER A 179 15.48 2.15 -3.86
CA SER A 179 15.34 0.73 -4.16
C SER A 179 16.30 0.27 -5.25
N ARG A 180 16.87 -0.91 -5.03
CA ARG A 180 17.56 -1.69 -6.05
C ARG A 180 16.85 -3.04 -6.22
N LYS A 181 16.81 -3.55 -7.44
CA LYS A 181 16.23 -4.88 -7.72
C LYS A 181 14.75 -5.02 -7.29
N ARG A 182 13.98 -3.94 -7.28
CA ARG A 182 12.56 -3.88 -6.87
C ARG A 182 12.28 -4.15 -5.39
N VAL A 183 13.30 -4.25 -4.55
CA VAL A 183 13.16 -4.52 -3.11
C VAL A 183 12.73 -3.25 -2.38
N ILE A 184 11.77 -3.37 -1.47
CA ILE A 184 11.35 -2.28 -0.58
C ILE A 184 12.45 -1.93 0.42
N ILE A 185 12.45 -0.70 0.91
CA ILE A 185 13.52 -0.20 1.81
C ILE A 185 13.43 -0.71 3.24
N TRP A 186 12.24 -1.11 3.69
CA TRP A 186 11.95 -1.60 5.02
C TRP A 186 11.29 -2.97 4.97
N ILE A 187 11.74 -3.92 5.77
CA ILE A 187 11.24 -5.30 5.80
C ILE A 187 11.14 -5.75 7.26
N GLU A 188 9.95 -6.21 7.65
CA GLU A 188 9.72 -6.84 8.97
C GLU A 188 10.21 -8.30 8.95
N ASP A 189 9.85 -9.06 7.93
CA ASP A 189 10.20 -10.48 7.80
C ASP A 189 10.70 -10.80 6.37
N PRO A 190 12.00 -11.04 6.18
CA PRO A 190 12.58 -11.31 4.86
C PRO A 190 12.14 -12.67 4.29
N VAL A 191 11.80 -13.65 5.14
CA VAL A 191 11.32 -14.96 4.69
C VAL A 191 9.93 -14.83 4.10
N GLN A 192 9.00 -14.20 4.83
CA GLN A 192 7.65 -13.93 4.34
C GLN A 192 7.68 -13.00 3.11
N TYR A 193 8.58 -12.01 3.08
CA TYR A 193 8.73 -11.11 1.94
C TYR A 193 9.10 -11.88 0.65
N ARG A 194 10.02 -12.84 0.75
CA ARG A 194 10.39 -13.73 -0.36
C ARG A 194 9.22 -14.63 -0.78
N GLN A 195 8.56 -15.27 0.17
CA GLN A 195 7.38 -16.11 -0.09
C GLN A 195 6.25 -15.32 -0.77
N SER A 196 6.08 -14.06 -0.39
CA SER A 196 5.11 -13.15 -1.03
C SER A 196 5.45 -12.91 -2.51
N TRP A 197 6.72 -12.74 -2.87
CA TRP A 197 7.11 -12.65 -4.28
C TRP A 197 6.86 -13.94 -5.05
N GLU A 198 7.11 -15.10 -4.45
CA GLU A 198 6.79 -16.40 -5.06
C GLU A 198 5.29 -16.55 -5.30
N LYS A 199 4.48 -16.17 -4.30
CA LYS A 199 3.02 -16.16 -4.39
C LYS A 199 2.53 -15.22 -5.50
N ILE A 200 3.08 -14.01 -5.61
CA ILE A 200 2.79 -13.06 -6.67
C ILE A 200 3.12 -13.66 -8.04
N LEU A 201 4.31 -14.24 -8.19
CA LEU A 201 4.72 -14.84 -9.46
C LEU A 201 3.85 -16.03 -9.86
N LYS A 202 3.41 -16.85 -8.89
CA LYS A 202 2.47 -17.96 -9.12
C LYS A 202 1.09 -17.47 -9.57
N ALA A 203 0.63 -16.31 -9.09
CA ALA A 203 -0.62 -15.72 -9.51
C ALA A 203 -0.57 -15.15 -10.95
N GLY A 204 0.62 -14.99 -11.53
CA GLY A 204 0.85 -14.68 -12.93
C GLY A 204 0.44 -13.27 -13.37
N PRO A 205 0.64 -12.20 -12.59
CA PRO A 205 0.39 -10.86 -13.12
C PRO A 205 1.33 -10.54 -14.28
N GLU A 206 0.88 -9.73 -15.20
CA GLU A 206 1.70 -9.22 -16.30
C GLU A 206 2.49 -7.98 -15.86
N LYS A 207 1.84 -7.12 -15.07
CA LYS A 207 2.36 -5.82 -14.69
C LYS A 207 2.14 -5.50 -13.21
N ILE A 208 3.13 -4.89 -12.60
CA ILE A 208 3.14 -4.50 -11.20
C ILE A 208 3.01 -2.98 -11.08
N PHE A 209 2.07 -2.55 -10.24
CA PHE A 209 1.82 -1.16 -9.87
C PHE A 209 2.16 -0.99 -8.40
N PRO A 210 3.37 -0.52 -8.06
CA PRO A 210 3.80 -0.34 -6.69
C PRO A 210 3.25 0.97 -6.10
N SER A 211 3.26 1.09 -4.77
CA SER A 211 3.01 2.39 -4.12
C SER A 211 4.18 3.35 -4.26
N HIS A 212 5.41 2.84 -4.45
CA HIS A 212 6.60 3.67 -4.65
C HIS A 212 7.24 3.48 -6.02
N GLY A 213 7.28 4.58 -6.80
CA GLY A 213 7.93 4.61 -8.11
C GLY A 213 7.03 4.23 -9.28
N ARG A 214 7.62 3.87 -10.42
CA ARG A 214 6.90 3.61 -11.66
C ARG A 214 6.43 2.16 -11.76
N PRO A 215 5.29 1.88 -12.43
CA PRO A 215 4.92 0.52 -12.80
C PRO A 215 6.01 -0.19 -13.59
N PHE A 216 6.09 -1.52 -13.45
CA PHE A 216 7.12 -2.35 -14.09
C PHE A 216 6.56 -3.75 -14.43
N PRO A 217 7.20 -4.50 -15.37
CA PRO A 217 6.75 -5.83 -15.73
C PRO A 217 6.99 -6.83 -14.59
N ALA A 218 6.08 -7.77 -14.38
CA ALA A 218 6.22 -8.81 -13.35
C ALA A 218 7.47 -9.70 -13.55
N ALA A 219 7.98 -9.79 -14.78
CA ALA A 219 9.24 -10.47 -15.08
C ALA A 219 10.44 -9.93 -14.28
N ASP A 220 10.40 -8.67 -13.83
CA ASP A 220 11.43 -8.10 -12.96
C ASP A 220 11.46 -8.78 -11.59
N LEU A 221 10.31 -9.16 -11.02
CA LEU A 221 10.27 -9.91 -9.76
C LEU A 221 10.93 -11.28 -9.95
N LYS A 222 10.61 -11.99 -11.04
CA LYS A 222 11.25 -13.26 -11.37
C LYS A 222 12.77 -13.11 -11.51
N LYS A 223 13.22 -12.07 -12.22
CA LYS A 223 14.65 -11.75 -12.41
C LYS A 223 15.38 -11.49 -11.09
N TYR A 224 14.72 -10.80 -10.14
CA TYR A 224 15.36 -10.36 -8.91
C TYR A 224 15.04 -11.24 -7.69
N LEU A 225 14.15 -12.23 -7.81
CA LEU A 225 13.82 -13.17 -6.73
C LEU A 225 15.07 -13.80 -6.06
N PRO A 226 16.09 -14.27 -6.81
CA PRO A 226 17.29 -14.85 -6.17
C PRO A 226 18.08 -13.84 -5.32
N ALA A 227 17.90 -12.53 -5.54
CA ALA A 227 18.57 -11.54 -4.72
C ALA A 227 17.99 -11.46 -3.30
N LEU A 228 16.78 -11.94 -3.09
CA LEU A 228 16.13 -11.97 -1.76
C LEU A 228 16.79 -12.98 -0.82
N ASP A 229 17.42 -14.03 -1.34
CA ASP A 229 18.17 -15.03 -0.54
C ASP A 229 19.39 -14.43 0.17
N HIS A 230 19.86 -13.27 -0.31
CA HIS A 230 21.04 -12.59 0.19
C HIS A 230 20.74 -11.21 0.81
N ILE A 231 19.48 -10.93 1.12
CA ILE A 231 19.11 -9.69 1.80
C ILE A 231 19.73 -9.70 3.21
N ARG A 232 20.48 -8.63 3.48
CA ARG A 232 20.96 -8.33 4.84
C ARG A 232 20.17 -7.16 5.38
N LEU A 233 19.51 -7.38 6.50
CA LEU A 233 18.79 -6.34 7.23
C LEU A 233 19.73 -5.53 8.10
N TYR A 234 19.51 -4.23 8.16
CA TYR A 234 20.29 -3.27 8.93
C TYR A 234 19.37 -2.50 9.87
N ALA A 235 19.59 -2.62 11.16
CA ALA A 235 18.82 -1.87 12.16
C ALA A 235 19.00 -0.35 11.94
N LEU A 236 17.94 0.41 12.10
CA LEU A 236 17.97 1.87 11.95
C LEU A 236 18.66 2.55 13.14
N LYS A 237 18.55 1.97 14.32
CA LYS A 237 19.18 2.40 15.59
C LYS A 237 20.43 1.58 15.87
#